data_77ca8dbe324727a2546070cac949a0e3
#
_entry.id   77ca8dbe324727a2546070cac949a0e3
#
_cell.length_a   1.000
_cell.length_b   1.000
_cell.length_c   1.000
_cell.angle_alpha   90.00
_cell.angle_beta   90.00
_cell.angle_gamma   90.00
#
_symmetry.space_group_name_H-M   'P 1'
#
loop_
_entity.id
_entity.type
_entity.pdbx_description
1 polymer ?
#
loop_
_entity_poly.entity_id
_entity_poly.type
_entity_poly.pdbx_seq_one_letter_code
_entity_poly.pdbx_strand_id
1 'polypeptide(L)'
;MNKLLYAESPTLREPLLLAARVLLTLLFISFGWQKLTDFAGTIAYFSQTGIQLPEIAAVIAVIMELGVGLAILLGALTRPLALLLGAYTIVTALLGHDFWTMSGAARLEAEINFFKNLSILGGFVLLYLTGPGRYSIDSRIGLTGAAGPGAARNHLSALGPAE
;
A
#
# COMPACT_ATOMS: atom_id res chain seq x y z
N MET A 1 -20.97 -21.39 -14.97
CA MET A 1 -21.58 -20.08 -14.76
C MET A 1 -20.99 -19.30 -13.56
N ASN A 2 -20.16 -19.90 -12.70
CA ASN A 2 -19.70 -19.28 -11.44
C ASN A 2 -18.27 -18.69 -11.45
N LYS A 3 -17.49 -18.84 -12.54
CA LYS A 3 -16.09 -18.37 -12.58
C LYS A 3 -15.92 -16.85 -12.57
N LEU A 4 -16.92 -16.10 -13.04
CA LEU A 4 -16.91 -14.63 -13.04
C LEU A 4 -17.25 -14.05 -11.65
N LEU A 5 -18.03 -14.76 -10.83
CA LEU A 5 -18.47 -14.29 -9.51
C LEU A 5 -17.36 -14.38 -8.45
N TYR A 6 -16.38 -15.26 -8.64
CA TYR A 6 -15.33 -15.53 -7.64
C TYR A 6 -13.94 -15.02 -8.02
N ALA A 7 -13.81 -14.24 -9.12
CA ALA A 7 -12.51 -13.78 -9.65
C ALA A 7 -11.44 -14.90 -9.75
N GLU A 8 -11.89 -16.15 -9.90
CA GLU A 8 -11.02 -17.34 -9.99
C GLU A 8 -10.36 -17.48 -11.36
N SER A 9 -10.70 -16.58 -12.31
CA SER A 9 -9.99 -16.56 -13.59
C SER A 9 -8.59 -15.99 -13.39
N PRO A 10 -7.52 -16.79 -13.53
CA PRO A 10 -6.14 -16.30 -13.45
C PRO A 10 -5.89 -15.14 -14.39
N THR A 11 -6.62 -15.08 -15.49
CA THR A 11 -6.53 -14.04 -16.52
C THR A 11 -6.96 -12.66 -16.01
N LEU A 12 -7.97 -12.59 -15.12
CA LEU A 12 -8.49 -11.33 -14.58
C LEU A 12 -7.81 -10.94 -13.25
N ARG A 13 -7.44 -11.93 -12.44
CA ARG A 13 -6.88 -11.70 -11.12
C ARG A 13 -5.61 -10.84 -11.17
N GLU A 14 -4.68 -11.17 -12.05
CA GLU A 14 -3.38 -10.51 -12.11
C GLU A 14 -3.44 -9.03 -12.54
N PRO A 15 -4.18 -8.66 -13.61
CA PRO A 15 -4.36 -7.25 -13.95
C PRO A 15 -5.16 -6.48 -12.90
N LEU A 16 -6.13 -7.11 -12.21
CA LEU A 16 -6.86 -6.46 -11.13
C LEU A 16 -5.97 -6.17 -9.90
N LEU A 17 -5.07 -7.08 -9.54
CA LEU A 17 -4.08 -6.83 -8.47
C LEU A 17 -3.14 -5.67 -8.84
N LEU A 18 -2.71 -5.57 -10.09
CA LEU A 18 -1.92 -4.43 -10.57
C LEU A 18 -2.74 -3.14 -10.48
N ALA A 19 -3.98 -3.14 -10.97
CA ALA A 19 -4.84 -1.96 -10.92
C ALA A 19 -5.12 -1.50 -9.48
N ALA A 20 -5.44 -2.43 -8.57
CA ALA A 20 -5.64 -2.14 -7.16
C ALA A 20 -4.40 -1.50 -6.53
N ARG A 21 -3.21 -2.01 -6.84
CA ARG A 21 -1.93 -1.49 -6.38
C ARG A 21 -1.65 -0.08 -6.89
N VAL A 22 -1.90 0.16 -8.19
CA VAL A 22 -1.80 1.51 -8.79
C VAL A 22 -2.74 2.49 -8.08
N LEU A 23 -4.02 2.15 -7.96
CA LEU A 23 -5.02 3.01 -7.34
C LEU A 23 -4.70 3.30 -5.87
N LEU A 24 -4.27 2.30 -5.12
CA LEU A 24 -3.95 2.45 -3.70
C LEU A 24 -2.74 3.36 -3.46
N THR A 25 -1.73 3.30 -4.34
CA THR A 25 -0.49 4.08 -4.18
C THR A 25 -0.52 5.44 -4.84
N LEU A 26 -1.46 5.68 -5.76
CA LEU A 26 -1.54 6.92 -6.55
C LEU A 26 -1.63 8.17 -5.67
N LEU A 27 -2.45 8.12 -4.62
CA LEU A 27 -2.61 9.22 -3.66
C LEU A 27 -1.27 9.53 -2.97
N PHE A 28 -0.60 8.52 -2.45
CA PHE A 28 0.68 8.68 -1.73
C PHE A 28 1.76 9.24 -2.65
N ILE A 29 1.92 8.68 -3.86
CA ILE A 29 2.91 9.15 -4.83
C ILE A 29 2.63 10.61 -5.21
N SER A 30 1.36 10.98 -5.44
CA SER A 30 0.98 12.34 -5.82
C SER A 30 1.29 13.34 -4.70
N PHE A 31 0.93 13.04 -3.46
CA PHE A 31 1.19 13.93 -2.31
C PHE A 31 2.65 13.91 -1.89
N GLY A 32 3.33 12.77 -1.97
CA GLY A 32 4.76 12.68 -1.72
C GLY A 32 5.58 13.47 -2.74
N TRP A 33 5.16 13.49 -4.02
CA TRP A 33 5.76 14.34 -5.04
C TRP A 33 5.58 15.83 -4.75
N GLN A 34 4.37 16.24 -4.36
CA GLN A 34 4.10 17.63 -3.98
C GLN A 34 4.98 18.05 -2.79
N LYS A 35 5.08 17.22 -1.75
CA LYS A 35 5.94 17.49 -0.59
C LYS A 35 7.41 17.58 -0.95
N LEU A 36 7.87 16.78 -1.89
CA LEU A 36 9.26 16.84 -2.38
C LEU A 36 9.53 18.13 -3.15
N THR A 37 8.61 18.52 -4.03
CA THR A 37 8.79 19.73 -4.89
C THR A 37 8.58 21.03 -4.15
N ASP A 38 7.74 21.03 -3.10
CA ASP A 38 7.55 22.17 -2.19
C ASP A 38 7.91 21.76 -0.75
N PHE A 39 9.17 21.42 -0.57
CA PHE A 39 9.66 20.92 0.72
C PHE A 39 9.61 21.99 1.82
N ALA A 40 9.93 23.25 1.48
CA ALA A 40 9.87 24.35 2.41
C ALA A 40 8.42 24.67 2.84
N GLY A 41 7.47 24.64 1.90
CA GLY A 41 6.05 24.78 2.19
C GLY A 41 5.52 23.64 3.07
N THR A 42 6.01 22.42 2.84
CA THR A 42 5.67 21.25 3.68
C THR A 42 6.13 21.43 5.13
N ILE A 43 7.37 21.89 5.34
CA ILE A 43 7.90 22.20 6.69
C ILE A 43 7.07 23.28 7.36
N ALA A 44 6.76 24.38 6.64
CA ALA A 44 5.95 25.47 7.15
C ALA A 44 4.55 24.99 7.56
N TYR A 45 3.91 24.17 6.75
CA TYR A 45 2.60 23.57 7.06
C TYR A 45 2.66 22.70 8.32
N PHE A 46 3.65 21.82 8.44
CA PHE A 46 3.81 20.95 9.62
C PHE A 46 4.09 21.75 10.89
N SER A 47 4.86 22.82 10.79
CA SER A 47 5.08 23.73 11.91
C SER A 47 3.80 24.42 12.37
N GLN A 48 2.95 24.89 11.42
CA GLN A 48 1.68 25.54 11.72
C GLN A 48 0.65 24.58 12.33
N THR A 49 0.68 23.31 11.96
CA THR A 49 -0.20 22.26 12.51
C THR A 49 0.29 21.68 13.84
N GLY A 50 1.39 22.21 14.39
CA GLY A 50 1.92 21.81 15.70
C GLY A 50 2.68 20.50 15.71
N ILE A 51 3.07 19.98 14.53
CA ILE A 51 3.90 18.78 14.43
C ILE A 51 5.30 19.12 14.97
N GLN A 52 5.73 18.34 15.96
CA GLN A 52 7.07 18.46 16.50
C GLN A 52 8.12 17.99 15.48
N LEU A 53 9.26 18.71 15.42
CA LEU A 53 10.36 18.43 14.48
C LEU A 53 9.87 18.41 13.00
N PRO A 54 9.28 19.51 12.50
CA PRO A 54 8.61 19.55 11.20
C PRO A 54 9.53 19.18 10.03
N GLU A 55 10.84 19.47 10.11
CA GLU A 55 11.82 19.09 9.10
C GLU A 55 11.97 17.56 9.00
N ILE A 56 12.08 16.89 10.16
CA ILE A 56 12.20 15.44 10.21
C ILE A 56 10.89 14.79 9.73
N ALA A 57 9.76 15.32 10.17
CA ALA A 57 8.44 14.86 9.72
C ALA A 57 8.27 15.00 8.20
N ALA A 58 8.73 16.10 7.60
CA ALA A 58 8.69 16.32 6.16
C ALA A 58 9.55 15.29 5.39
N VAL A 59 10.76 14.99 5.88
CA VAL A 59 11.63 13.95 5.29
C VAL A 59 10.95 12.59 5.38
N ILE A 60 10.41 12.23 6.54
CA ILE A 60 9.69 10.96 6.74
C ILE A 60 8.50 10.88 5.79
N ALA A 61 7.72 11.95 5.67
CA ALA A 61 6.55 11.99 4.78
C ALA A 61 6.94 11.75 3.32
N VAL A 62 7.99 12.42 2.81
CA VAL A 62 8.47 12.20 1.44
C VAL A 62 8.95 10.76 1.24
N ILE A 63 9.73 10.21 2.17
CA ILE A 63 10.21 8.82 2.07
C ILE A 63 9.04 7.84 2.06
N MET A 64 8.09 8.00 2.97
CA MET A 64 6.95 7.09 3.10
C MET A 64 6.00 7.22 1.93
N GLU A 65 5.62 8.42 1.56
CA GLU A 65 4.61 8.62 0.53
C GLU A 65 5.18 8.39 -0.87
N LEU A 66 6.30 9.00 -1.21
CA LEU A 66 6.90 8.84 -2.54
C LEU A 66 7.75 7.57 -2.62
N GLY A 67 8.69 7.37 -1.72
CA GLY A 67 9.64 6.25 -1.78
C GLY A 67 8.95 4.90 -1.59
N VAL A 68 8.26 4.71 -0.46
CA VAL A 68 7.54 3.45 -0.17
C VAL A 68 6.36 3.28 -1.12
N GLY A 69 5.64 4.37 -1.45
CA GLY A 69 4.57 4.35 -2.44
C GLY A 69 5.03 3.83 -3.82
N LEU A 70 6.17 4.33 -4.34
CA LEU A 70 6.77 3.85 -5.59
C LEU A 70 7.24 2.40 -5.49
N ALA A 71 7.84 2.00 -4.38
CA ALA A 71 8.27 0.62 -4.17
C ALA A 71 7.07 -0.35 -4.21
N ILE A 72 5.96 -0.02 -3.55
CA ILE A 72 4.72 -0.80 -3.62
C ILE A 72 4.14 -0.79 -5.03
N LEU A 73 4.13 0.35 -5.72
CA LEU A 73 3.65 0.45 -7.11
C LEU A 73 4.41 -0.52 -8.02
N LEU A 74 5.73 -0.58 -7.91
CA LEU A 74 6.57 -1.50 -8.67
C LEU A 74 6.48 -2.95 -8.19
N GLY A 75 5.89 -3.16 -7.02
CA GLY A 75 5.76 -4.47 -6.40
C GLY A 75 7.07 -4.99 -5.83
N ALA A 76 7.86 -4.12 -5.22
CA ALA A 76 9.08 -4.47 -4.52
C ALA A 76 8.82 -4.50 -3.01
N LEU A 77 9.19 -5.60 -2.33
CA LEU A 77 8.96 -5.82 -0.90
C LEU A 77 7.52 -5.49 -0.50
N THR A 78 6.56 -5.84 -1.34
CA THR A 78 5.18 -5.34 -1.27
C THR A 78 4.52 -5.62 0.08
N ARG A 79 4.66 -6.83 0.61
CA ARG A 79 4.02 -7.21 1.87
C ARG A 79 4.51 -6.40 3.07
N PRO A 80 5.81 -6.35 3.41
CA PRO A 80 6.27 -5.56 4.54
C PRO A 80 6.03 -4.06 4.35
N LEU A 81 6.18 -3.55 3.12
CA LEU A 81 5.94 -2.14 2.83
C LEU A 81 4.44 -1.76 2.89
N ALA A 82 3.53 -2.67 2.55
CA ALA A 82 2.10 -2.46 2.73
C ALA A 82 1.73 -2.28 4.21
N LEU A 83 2.30 -3.09 5.11
CA LEU A 83 2.10 -2.91 6.55
C LEU A 83 2.72 -1.60 7.05
N LEU A 84 3.92 -1.28 6.58
CA LEU A 84 4.61 -0.05 6.96
C LEU A 84 3.83 1.20 6.53
N LEU A 85 3.38 1.26 5.27
CA LEU A 85 2.61 2.40 4.76
C LEU A 85 1.20 2.45 5.38
N GLY A 86 0.60 1.29 5.68
CA GLY A 86 -0.65 1.19 6.43
C GLY A 86 -0.52 1.75 7.85
N ALA A 87 0.55 1.39 8.58
CA ALA A 87 0.84 1.94 9.90
C ALA A 87 1.09 3.46 9.84
N TYR A 88 1.86 3.94 8.86
CA TYR A 88 2.06 5.36 8.59
C TYR A 88 0.72 6.08 8.35
N THR A 89 -0.18 5.50 7.56
CA THR A 89 -1.50 6.07 7.26
C THR A 89 -2.33 6.28 8.53
N ILE A 90 -2.29 5.34 9.49
CA ILE A 90 -3.00 5.51 10.77
C ILE A 90 -2.34 6.58 11.64
N VAL A 91 -1.02 6.60 11.71
CA VAL A 91 -0.31 7.64 12.48
C VAL A 91 -0.66 9.03 11.94
N THR A 92 -0.62 9.22 10.63
CA THR A 92 -0.98 10.51 10.01
C THR A 92 -2.46 10.86 10.18
N ALA A 93 -3.36 9.86 10.19
CA ALA A 93 -4.78 10.09 10.48
C ALA A 93 -4.99 10.59 11.91
N LEU A 94 -4.32 10.00 12.87
CA LEU A 94 -4.42 10.39 14.28
C LEU A 94 -3.82 11.77 14.56
N LEU A 95 -2.73 12.14 13.86
CA LEU A 95 -2.04 13.42 14.05
C LEU A 95 -2.66 14.56 13.25
N GLY A 96 -3.16 14.29 12.04
CA GLY A 96 -3.63 15.31 11.11
C GLY A 96 -5.14 15.43 10.99
N HIS A 97 -5.91 14.48 11.55
CA HIS A 97 -7.38 14.42 11.43
C HIS A 97 -8.04 14.08 12.74
N ASP A 98 -7.63 14.75 13.81
CA ASP A 98 -8.13 14.60 15.18
C ASP A 98 -9.49 15.29 15.38
N PHE A 99 -10.49 14.91 14.58
CA PHE A 99 -11.83 15.50 14.50
C PHE A 99 -12.55 15.62 15.86
N TRP A 100 -12.15 14.83 16.86
CA TRP A 100 -12.69 14.89 18.21
C TRP A 100 -12.30 16.15 18.99
N THR A 101 -11.27 16.88 18.54
CA THR A 101 -10.85 18.18 19.10
C THR A 101 -11.46 19.36 18.36
N MET A 102 -12.14 19.13 17.21
CA MET A 102 -12.62 20.15 16.29
C MET A 102 -14.13 20.37 16.38
N SER A 103 -14.63 21.48 15.81
CA SER A 103 -16.06 21.80 15.72
C SER A 103 -16.40 22.39 14.33
N GLY A 104 -17.71 22.42 14.02
CA GLY A 104 -18.20 23.00 12.77
C GLY A 104 -17.73 22.26 11.51
N ALA A 105 -17.48 23.00 10.44
CA ALA A 105 -17.07 22.45 9.14
C ALA A 105 -15.72 21.74 9.19
N ALA A 106 -14.76 22.27 9.94
CA ALA A 106 -13.43 21.67 10.10
C ALA A 106 -13.52 20.26 10.72
N ARG A 107 -14.41 20.04 11.69
CA ARG A 107 -14.65 18.71 12.26
C ARG A 107 -15.13 17.72 11.21
N LEU A 108 -16.11 18.11 10.40
CA LEU A 108 -16.65 17.21 9.36
C LEU A 108 -15.58 16.81 8.34
N GLU A 109 -14.77 17.77 7.91
CA GLU A 109 -13.69 17.51 6.98
C GLU A 109 -12.64 16.56 7.58
N ALA A 110 -12.21 16.79 8.81
CA ALA A 110 -11.26 15.94 9.52
C ALA A 110 -11.83 14.53 9.74
N GLU A 111 -13.11 14.40 10.11
CA GLU A 111 -13.79 13.12 10.29
C GLU A 111 -13.83 12.30 8.99
N ILE A 112 -14.19 12.92 7.87
CA ILE A 112 -14.18 12.28 6.56
C ILE A 112 -12.76 11.81 6.21
N ASN A 113 -11.75 12.65 6.43
CA ASN A 113 -10.36 12.30 6.13
C ASN A 113 -9.84 11.16 7.02
N PHE A 114 -10.21 11.15 8.31
CA PHE A 114 -9.89 10.06 9.23
C PHE A 114 -10.44 8.71 8.73
N PHE A 115 -11.74 8.65 8.42
CA PHE A 115 -12.36 7.41 7.95
C PHE A 115 -11.90 7.00 6.54
N LYS A 116 -11.52 7.94 5.67
CA LYS A 116 -10.83 7.63 4.41
C LYS A 116 -9.49 6.91 4.67
N ASN A 117 -8.68 7.40 5.59
CA ASN A 117 -7.42 6.75 5.96
C ASN A 117 -7.64 5.34 6.53
N LEU A 118 -8.70 5.15 7.34
CA LEU A 118 -9.07 3.82 7.83
C LEU A 118 -9.45 2.87 6.69
N SER A 119 -10.15 3.37 5.68
CA SER A 119 -10.49 2.59 4.48
C SER A 119 -9.25 2.23 3.65
N ILE A 120 -8.29 3.17 3.51
CA ILE A 120 -7.01 2.95 2.85
C ILE A 120 -6.19 1.88 3.59
N LEU A 121 -6.18 1.89 4.94
CA LEU A 121 -5.55 0.83 5.74
C LEU A 121 -6.12 -0.54 5.38
N GLY A 122 -7.46 -0.65 5.23
CA GLY A 122 -8.11 -1.89 4.77
C GLY A 122 -7.56 -2.38 3.43
N GLY A 123 -7.31 -1.46 2.50
CA GLY A 123 -6.64 -1.74 1.22
C GLY A 123 -5.23 -2.29 1.40
N PHE A 124 -4.43 -1.71 2.30
CA PHE A 124 -3.07 -2.22 2.59
C PHE A 124 -3.08 -3.59 3.28
N VAL A 125 -4.04 -3.85 4.16
CA VAL A 125 -4.22 -5.18 4.77
C VAL A 125 -4.55 -6.22 3.69
N LEU A 126 -5.44 -5.92 2.76
CA LEU A 126 -5.75 -6.79 1.63
C LEU A 126 -4.52 -6.99 0.73
N LEU A 127 -3.76 -5.94 0.44
CA LEU A 127 -2.53 -6.05 -0.36
C LEU A 127 -1.46 -6.91 0.35
N TYR A 128 -1.33 -6.81 1.66
CA TYR A 128 -0.46 -7.68 2.45
C TYR A 128 -0.86 -9.15 2.31
N LEU A 129 -2.14 -9.46 2.41
CA LEU A 129 -2.66 -10.84 2.32
C LEU A 129 -2.52 -11.40 0.90
N THR A 130 -2.93 -10.64 -0.11
CA THR A 130 -2.95 -11.11 -1.51
C THR A 130 -1.57 -11.09 -2.16
N GLY A 131 -0.67 -10.21 -1.67
CA GLY A 131 0.62 -9.93 -2.29
C GLY A 131 0.50 -9.12 -3.59
N PRO A 132 1.65 -8.87 -4.26
CA PRO A 132 1.72 -7.94 -5.38
C PRO A 132 1.19 -8.48 -6.72
N GLY A 133 0.94 -9.79 -6.86
CA GLY A 133 0.62 -10.43 -8.12
C GLY A 133 1.84 -10.63 -9.02
N ARG A 134 1.61 -11.23 -10.21
CA ARG A 134 2.68 -11.58 -11.16
C ARG A 134 3.37 -10.37 -11.81
N TYR A 135 2.67 -9.24 -11.93
CA TYR A 135 3.22 -8.02 -12.50
C TYR A 135 3.97 -7.20 -11.44
N SER A 136 5.04 -7.78 -10.85
CA SER A 136 5.78 -7.20 -9.73
C SER A 136 7.25 -7.59 -9.78
N ILE A 137 8.09 -6.79 -9.13
CA ILE A 137 9.51 -7.12 -8.90
C ILE A 137 9.61 -8.36 -8.01
N ASP A 138 8.82 -8.44 -6.93
CA ASP A 138 8.80 -9.58 -6.01
C ASP A 138 8.57 -10.92 -6.73
N SER A 139 7.69 -10.90 -7.75
CA SER A 139 7.42 -12.10 -8.56
C SER A 139 8.61 -12.48 -9.44
N ARG A 140 9.33 -11.49 -10.00
CA ARG A 140 10.49 -11.75 -10.87
C ARG A 140 11.69 -12.31 -10.12
N ILE A 141 11.85 -11.91 -8.84
CA ILE A 141 12.96 -12.39 -7.98
C ILE A 141 12.58 -13.56 -7.09
N GLY A 142 11.38 -14.15 -7.28
CA GLY A 142 10.95 -15.37 -6.58
C GLY A 142 10.46 -15.17 -5.16
N LEU A 143 10.24 -13.93 -4.68
CA LEU A 143 9.75 -13.65 -3.32
C LEU A 143 8.24 -13.94 -3.13
N THR A 144 7.51 -14.11 -4.20
CA THR A 144 6.06 -14.38 -4.13
C THR A 144 5.79 -15.87 -4.05
N GLY A 145 6.34 -16.69 -3.27
CA GLY A 145 5.99 -18.10 -2.96
C GLY A 145 5.00 -18.85 -3.88
N ALA A 146 4.84 -18.40 -5.13
CA ALA A 146 4.11 -19.11 -6.14
C ALA A 146 4.96 -20.32 -6.50
N ALA A 147 4.57 -21.48 -5.98
CA ALA A 147 5.02 -22.77 -6.49
C ALA A 147 4.83 -22.72 -8.02
N GLY A 148 5.92 -22.50 -8.76
CA GLY A 148 5.90 -22.55 -10.21
C GLY A 148 5.33 -23.91 -10.63
N PRO A 149 4.77 -24.06 -11.84
CA PRO A 149 4.20 -25.30 -12.33
C PRO A 149 5.17 -26.51 -12.31
N GLY A 150 6.46 -26.26 -12.02
CA GLY A 150 7.51 -27.27 -11.89
C GLY A 150 7.59 -27.98 -10.53
N ALA A 151 7.12 -27.37 -9.44
CA ALA A 151 7.22 -27.99 -8.10
C ALA A 151 6.29 -29.20 -7.94
N ALA A 152 5.15 -29.21 -8.61
CA ALA A 152 4.23 -30.35 -8.59
C ALA A 152 4.72 -31.56 -9.41
N ARG A 153 5.54 -31.32 -10.42
CA ARG A 153 6.10 -32.43 -11.24
C ARG A 153 7.19 -33.22 -10.51
N ASN A 154 7.97 -32.58 -9.69
CA ASN A 154 9.07 -33.26 -8.97
C ASN A 154 8.57 -34.16 -7.84
N HIS A 155 7.36 -33.90 -7.29
CA HIS A 155 6.78 -34.78 -6.26
C HIS A 155 6.18 -36.08 -6.86
N LEU A 156 5.69 -36.04 -8.09
CA LEU A 156 5.12 -37.22 -8.75
C LEU A 156 6.20 -38.12 -9.39
N SER A 157 7.35 -37.56 -9.75
CA SER A 157 8.47 -38.35 -10.28
C SER A 157 9.31 -39.02 -9.18
N ALA A 158 9.13 -38.61 -7.91
CA ALA A 158 9.80 -39.25 -6.76
C ALA A 158 9.02 -40.45 -6.20
N LEU A 159 7.79 -40.67 -6.63
CA LEU A 159 7.01 -41.87 -6.35
C LEU A 159 7.23 -42.79 -7.56
N GLY A 160 8.26 -43.65 -7.48
CA GLY A 160 8.53 -44.69 -8.48
C GLY A 160 7.32 -45.61 -8.71
N PRO A 161 7.32 -46.37 -9.83
CA PRO A 161 6.21 -47.27 -10.11
C PRO A 161 6.06 -48.28 -8.97
N ALA A 162 4.83 -48.41 -8.45
CA ALA A 162 4.49 -49.45 -7.51
C ALA A 162 4.60 -50.82 -8.22
N GLU A 163 5.53 -51.65 -7.79
CA GLU A 163 5.58 -53.05 -8.15
C GLU A 163 4.43 -53.82 -7.48
#